data_86f60ff6e240051d62affff4a24e2cba
#
_entry.id   86f60ff6e240051d62affff4a24e2cba
#
_cell.length_a   1.000
_cell.length_b   1.000
_cell.length_c   1.000
_cell.angle_alpha   90.00
_cell.angle_beta   90.00
_cell.angle_gamma   90.00
#
_symmetry.space_group_name_H-M   'P 1'
#
loop_
_entity.id
_entity.type
_entity.pdbx_description
1 polymer ?
#
loop_
_entity_poly.entity_id
_entity_poly.type
_entity_poly.pdbx_seq_one_letter_code
_entity_poly.pdbx_strand_id
1 'polypeptide(L)'
;EHATRYPHEFSGGQKQRIGIARAIIMQPDMIIADEPVSALDVSIQAQVINLLNELREKLGLTILFIAHDLSVVKYFSDRIGVMYYGKLVELASSDELFAHPMHPYTRSLLSAIPLPDPIYEKKRVRMVYNPIAEHDYRVDLPSFREIRPNHFVYCNDAEEAKYKEQF
;
A
#
# COMPACT_ATOMS: atom_id res chain seq x y z
N GLU A 1 23.47 28.00 -1.13
CA GLU A 1 23.68 27.68 -2.57
C GLU A 1 22.38 27.32 -3.31
N HIS A 2 21.38 26.70 -2.66
CA HIS A 2 20.12 26.29 -3.28
C HIS A 2 18.98 27.31 -3.14
N ALA A 3 19.11 28.33 -2.27
CA ALA A 3 18.02 29.26 -1.95
C ALA A 3 17.59 30.20 -3.12
N THR A 4 18.43 30.33 -4.12
CA THR A 4 18.21 31.20 -5.29
C THR A 4 17.79 30.43 -6.53
N ARG A 5 17.68 29.09 -6.45
CA ARG A 5 17.33 28.24 -7.60
C ARG A 5 15.81 28.13 -7.79
N TYR A 6 15.40 28.04 -9.03
CA TYR A 6 14.01 27.78 -9.39
C TYR A 6 13.69 26.28 -9.29
N PRO A 7 12.41 25.91 -9.07
CA PRO A 7 12.01 24.50 -8.93
C PRO A 7 12.43 23.58 -10.11
N HIS A 8 12.49 24.10 -11.32
CA HIS A 8 12.89 23.31 -12.50
C HIS A 8 14.39 22.98 -12.56
N GLU A 9 15.21 23.65 -11.74
CA GLU A 9 16.66 23.42 -11.65
C GLU A 9 17.03 22.29 -10.67
N PHE A 10 16.03 21.72 -9.99
CA PHE A 10 16.22 20.59 -9.06
C PHE A 10 15.84 19.27 -9.71
N SER A 11 16.58 18.19 -9.40
CA SER A 11 16.21 16.84 -9.75
C SER A 11 14.92 16.40 -9.04
N GLY A 12 14.26 15.33 -9.52
CA GLY A 12 13.06 14.77 -8.90
C GLY A 12 13.26 14.43 -7.42
N GLY A 13 14.37 13.75 -7.09
CA GLY A 13 14.71 13.41 -5.70
C GLY A 13 15.01 14.63 -4.82
N GLN A 14 15.61 15.69 -5.38
CA GLN A 14 15.83 16.94 -4.64
C GLN A 14 14.50 17.66 -4.35
N LYS A 15 13.59 17.72 -5.34
CA LYS A 15 12.24 18.27 -5.14
C LYS A 15 11.48 17.52 -4.05
N GLN A 16 11.58 16.20 -4.05
CA GLN A 16 10.92 15.35 -3.05
C GLN A 16 11.47 15.61 -1.64
N ARG A 17 12.79 15.72 -1.48
CA ARG A 17 13.42 16.06 -0.18
C ARG A 17 13.01 17.45 0.31
N ILE A 18 12.86 18.42 -0.59
CA ILE A 18 12.33 19.75 -0.26
C ILE A 18 10.86 19.64 0.19
N GLY A 19 10.04 18.83 -0.49
CA GLY A 19 8.65 18.56 -0.09
C GLY A 19 8.56 17.95 1.31
N ILE A 20 9.39 16.96 1.61
CA ILE A 20 9.48 16.34 2.93
C ILE A 20 9.91 17.37 3.99
N ALA A 21 10.96 18.17 3.72
CA ALA A 21 11.41 19.21 4.63
C ALA A 21 10.30 20.24 4.94
N ARG A 22 9.51 20.62 3.94
CA ARG A 22 8.34 21.49 4.12
C ARG A 22 7.25 20.87 5.01
N ALA A 23 7.03 19.57 4.89
CA ALA A 23 6.03 18.86 5.70
C ALA A 23 6.45 18.80 7.17
N ILE A 24 7.72 18.53 7.46
CA ILE A 24 8.21 18.34 8.83
C ILE A 24 8.53 19.64 9.58
N ILE A 25 8.71 20.77 8.89
CA ILE A 25 9.09 22.05 9.54
C ILE A 25 8.06 22.52 10.57
N MET A 26 6.81 22.12 10.42
CA MET A 26 5.73 22.42 11.36
C MET A 26 5.68 21.44 12.54
N GLN A 27 6.59 20.48 12.62
CA GLN A 27 6.65 19.44 13.67
C GLN A 27 5.29 18.71 13.85
N PRO A 28 4.71 18.14 12.77
CA PRO A 28 3.43 17.46 12.86
C PRO A 28 3.58 16.11 13.57
N ASP A 29 2.48 15.60 14.15
CA ASP A 29 2.40 14.23 14.66
C ASP A 29 2.17 13.21 13.52
N MET A 30 1.60 13.67 12.39
CA MET A 30 1.26 12.83 11.25
C MET A 30 1.57 13.52 9.92
N ILE A 31 2.09 12.73 8.96
CA ILE A 31 2.31 13.15 7.57
C ILE A 31 1.50 12.26 6.63
N ILE A 32 0.88 12.88 5.61
CA ILE A 32 0.28 12.17 4.47
C ILE A 32 1.27 12.26 3.31
N ALA A 33 1.79 11.11 2.90
CA ALA A 33 2.70 10.94 1.79
C ALA A 33 1.95 10.32 0.61
N ASP A 34 1.42 11.17 -0.27
CA ASP A 34 0.64 10.77 -1.42
C ASP A 34 1.56 10.58 -2.64
N GLU A 35 1.71 9.31 -3.06
CA GLU A 35 2.61 8.87 -4.13
C GLU A 35 4.03 9.48 -4.09
N PRO A 36 4.72 9.49 -2.94
CA PRO A 36 5.93 10.29 -2.76
C PRO A 36 7.12 9.81 -3.60
N VAL A 37 7.03 8.68 -4.28
CA VAL A 37 8.13 8.09 -5.05
C VAL A 37 7.74 7.69 -6.48
N SER A 38 6.49 7.89 -6.91
CA SER A 38 5.95 7.41 -8.19
C SER A 38 6.69 7.92 -9.45
N ALA A 39 7.25 9.13 -9.38
CA ALA A 39 7.95 9.77 -10.50
C ALA A 39 9.50 9.71 -10.39
N LEU A 40 10.04 8.81 -9.55
CA LEU A 40 11.47 8.71 -9.28
C LEU A 40 12.04 7.38 -9.79
N ASP A 41 13.33 7.40 -10.17
CA ASP A 41 14.09 6.19 -10.46
C ASP A 41 14.19 5.29 -9.22
N VAL A 42 14.29 3.97 -9.41
CA VAL A 42 14.32 2.96 -8.33
C VAL A 42 15.37 3.28 -7.26
N SER A 43 16.57 3.71 -7.66
CA SER A 43 17.63 4.07 -6.72
C SER A 43 17.31 5.31 -5.88
N ILE A 44 16.64 6.28 -6.46
CA ILE A 44 16.19 7.50 -5.78
C ILE A 44 14.97 7.22 -4.91
N GLN A 45 14.05 6.34 -5.37
CA GLN A 45 12.94 5.86 -4.54
C GLN A 45 13.44 5.27 -3.22
N ALA A 46 14.41 4.35 -3.29
CA ALA A 46 14.99 3.74 -2.09
C ALA A 46 15.58 4.78 -1.12
N GLN A 47 16.26 5.80 -1.64
CA GLN A 47 16.82 6.87 -0.82
C GLN A 47 15.74 7.71 -0.12
N VAL A 48 14.64 8.01 -0.82
CA VAL A 48 13.51 8.78 -0.25
C VAL A 48 12.78 7.96 0.81
N ILE A 49 12.56 6.67 0.57
CA ILE A 49 11.91 5.76 1.51
C ILE A 49 12.74 5.62 2.79
N ASN A 50 14.06 5.42 2.65
CA ASN A 50 14.96 5.35 3.80
C ASN A 50 14.96 6.65 4.60
N LEU A 51 14.97 7.81 3.93
CA LEU A 51 14.85 9.11 4.58
C LEU A 51 13.54 9.23 5.39
N LEU A 52 12.40 8.80 4.81
CA LEU A 52 11.11 8.82 5.51
C LEU A 52 11.11 7.89 6.74
N ASN A 53 11.71 6.70 6.64
CA ASN A 53 11.88 5.78 7.76
C ASN A 53 12.74 6.40 8.88
N GLU A 54 13.88 6.99 8.54
CA GLU A 54 14.72 7.67 9.50
C GLU A 54 13.99 8.82 10.22
N LEU A 55 13.22 9.61 9.47
CA LEU A 55 12.45 10.72 10.03
C LEU A 55 11.32 10.20 10.92
N ARG A 56 10.63 9.13 10.53
CA ARG A 56 9.61 8.47 11.32
C ARG A 56 10.16 8.04 12.69
N GLU A 57 11.30 7.38 12.70
CA GLU A 57 11.93 6.90 13.93
C GLU A 57 12.46 8.06 14.80
N LYS A 58 13.17 9.03 14.21
CA LYS A 58 13.78 10.14 14.93
C LYS A 58 12.79 11.13 15.51
N LEU A 59 11.67 11.35 14.84
CA LEU A 59 10.65 12.36 15.19
C LEU A 59 9.39 11.76 15.80
N GLY A 60 9.26 10.42 15.84
CA GLY A 60 8.05 9.75 16.33
C GLY A 60 6.82 9.96 15.43
N LEU A 61 7.03 10.15 14.12
CA LEU A 61 5.96 10.48 13.18
C LEU A 61 5.08 9.29 12.85
N THR A 62 3.78 9.53 12.73
CA THR A 62 2.87 8.65 12.00
C THR A 62 2.85 9.03 10.53
N ILE A 63 2.98 8.06 9.62
CA ILE A 63 2.96 8.33 8.18
C ILE A 63 1.84 7.54 7.51
N LEU A 64 0.87 8.24 6.91
CA LEU A 64 -0.07 7.65 5.98
C LEU A 64 0.57 7.66 4.58
N PHE A 65 1.03 6.50 4.13
CA PHE A 65 1.72 6.33 2.86
C PHE A 65 0.75 5.80 1.80
N ILE A 66 0.51 6.57 0.74
CA ILE A 66 -0.34 6.18 -0.38
C ILE A 66 0.56 5.85 -1.56
N ALA A 67 0.45 4.64 -2.10
CA ALA A 67 1.22 4.20 -3.26
C ALA A 67 0.50 3.09 -4.03
N HIS A 68 0.88 2.91 -5.29
CA HIS A 68 0.39 1.82 -6.13
C HIS A 68 1.39 0.65 -6.25
N ASP A 69 2.64 0.83 -5.82
CA ASP A 69 3.65 -0.24 -5.82
C ASP A 69 3.62 -1.00 -4.49
N LEU A 70 3.09 -2.22 -4.54
CA LEU A 70 2.96 -3.09 -3.38
C LEU A 70 4.32 -3.50 -2.77
N SER A 71 5.38 -3.56 -3.56
CA SER A 71 6.72 -3.90 -3.06
C SER A 71 7.25 -2.80 -2.14
N VAL A 72 7.02 -1.53 -2.52
CA VAL A 72 7.34 -0.37 -1.69
C VAL A 72 6.49 -0.35 -0.44
N VAL A 73 5.17 -0.56 -0.58
CA VAL A 73 4.22 -0.59 0.54
C VAL A 73 4.60 -1.68 1.55
N LYS A 74 4.96 -2.88 1.08
CA LYS A 74 5.41 -3.99 1.94
C LYS A 74 6.63 -3.61 2.78
N TYR A 75 7.59 -2.94 2.17
CA TYR A 75 8.85 -2.57 2.83
C TYR A 75 8.67 -1.46 3.86
N PHE A 76 7.75 -0.53 3.60
CA PHE A 76 7.61 0.70 4.38
C PHE A 76 6.55 0.62 5.48
N SER A 77 5.45 -0.11 5.27
CA SER A 77 4.24 -0.01 6.08
C SER A 77 4.11 -1.10 7.12
N ASP A 78 3.71 -0.74 8.35
CA ASP A 78 3.39 -1.68 9.43
C ASP A 78 2.00 -2.30 9.21
N ARG A 79 1.04 -1.50 8.70
CA ARG A 79 -0.32 -1.91 8.33
C ARG A 79 -0.66 -1.45 6.93
N ILE A 80 -1.43 -2.24 6.21
CA ILE A 80 -1.82 -1.96 4.82
C ILE A 80 -3.32 -2.01 4.68
N GLY A 81 -3.89 -0.94 4.13
CA GLY A 81 -5.27 -0.88 3.69
C GLY A 81 -5.36 -0.92 2.17
N VAL A 82 -6.09 -1.88 1.63
CA VAL A 82 -6.34 -2.01 0.20
C VAL A 82 -7.65 -1.32 -0.13
N MET A 83 -7.61 -0.41 -1.09
CA MET A 83 -8.79 0.33 -1.56
C MET A 83 -9.20 -0.09 -2.97
N TYR A 84 -10.50 -0.24 -3.21
CA TYR A 84 -11.08 -0.50 -4.51
C TYR A 84 -12.34 0.35 -4.72
N TYR A 85 -12.37 1.13 -5.80
CA TYR A 85 -13.46 2.07 -6.13
C TYR A 85 -13.94 2.90 -4.93
N GLY A 86 -12.98 3.51 -4.21
CA GLY A 86 -13.25 4.40 -3.06
C GLY A 86 -13.65 3.69 -1.77
N LYS A 87 -13.67 2.35 -1.73
CA LYS A 87 -13.96 1.56 -0.53
C LYS A 87 -12.71 0.88 -0.01
N LEU A 88 -12.53 0.86 1.31
CA LEU A 88 -11.54 0.02 1.96
C LEU A 88 -12.05 -1.42 1.92
N VAL A 89 -11.35 -2.30 1.19
CA VAL A 89 -11.78 -3.69 1.00
C VAL A 89 -11.04 -4.67 1.88
N GLU A 90 -9.80 -4.37 2.29
CA GLU A 90 -9.03 -5.19 3.21
C GLU A 90 -8.07 -4.33 4.02
N LEU A 91 -7.86 -4.67 5.30
CA LEU A 91 -6.91 -3.99 6.20
C LEU A 91 -6.29 -5.01 7.15
N ALA A 92 -4.98 -5.11 7.13
CA ALA A 92 -4.23 -5.99 8.04
C ALA A 92 -2.82 -5.46 8.32
N SER A 93 -2.05 -6.14 9.16
CA SER A 93 -0.61 -5.91 9.21
C SER A 93 0.04 -6.27 7.88
N SER A 94 1.18 -5.67 7.56
CA SER A 94 1.88 -5.94 6.30
C SER A 94 2.14 -7.42 6.10
N ASP A 95 2.70 -8.09 7.11
CA ASP A 95 3.03 -9.52 7.03
C ASP A 95 1.79 -10.39 6.86
N GLU A 96 0.70 -10.11 7.60
CA GLU A 96 -0.55 -10.85 7.53
C GLU A 96 -1.21 -10.71 6.16
N LEU A 97 -1.27 -9.49 5.62
CA LEU A 97 -1.90 -9.24 4.31
C LEU A 97 -1.17 -9.95 3.16
N PHE A 98 0.17 -10.01 3.22
CA PHE A 98 0.97 -10.71 2.21
C PHE A 98 0.95 -12.24 2.37
N ALA A 99 0.85 -12.75 3.61
CA ALA A 99 0.77 -14.18 3.87
C ALA A 99 -0.64 -14.75 3.62
N HIS A 100 -1.67 -14.00 4.01
CA HIS A 100 -3.06 -14.46 4.02
C HIS A 100 -4.02 -13.43 3.39
N PRO A 101 -3.84 -13.04 2.12
CA PRO A 101 -4.77 -12.12 1.46
C PRO A 101 -6.14 -12.76 1.32
N MET A 102 -7.19 -12.10 1.80
CA MET A 102 -8.55 -12.65 1.82
C MET A 102 -9.40 -12.11 0.68
N HIS A 103 -9.47 -10.79 0.51
CA HIS A 103 -10.29 -10.19 -0.53
C HIS A 103 -9.79 -10.54 -1.93
N PRO A 104 -10.66 -10.95 -2.89
CA PRO A 104 -10.23 -11.35 -4.24
C PRO A 104 -9.43 -10.27 -4.98
N TYR A 105 -9.77 -9.00 -4.77
CA TYR A 105 -9.01 -7.89 -5.33
C TYR A 105 -7.58 -7.81 -4.80
N THR A 106 -7.37 -8.00 -3.50
CA THR A 106 -6.03 -8.06 -2.89
C THR A 106 -5.21 -9.21 -3.47
N ARG A 107 -5.82 -10.39 -3.61
CA ARG A 107 -5.18 -11.55 -4.27
C ARG A 107 -4.78 -11.24 -5.71
N SER A 108 -5.65 -10.56 -6.45
CA SER A 108 -5.37 -10.12 -7.82
C SER A 108 -4.18 -9.15 -7.86
N LEU A 109 -4.14 -8.14 -6.99
CA LEU A 109 -3.02 -7.19 -6.89
C LEU A 109 -1.70 -7.90 -6.55
N LEU A 110 -1.70 -8.77 -5.55
CA LEU A 110 -0.50 -9.52 -5.14
C LEU A 110 -0.03 -10.47 -6.23
N SER A 111 -0.97 -11.10 -6.97
CA SER A 111 -0.63 -11.94 -8.12
C SER A 111 0.03 -11.18 -9.27
N ALA A 112 -0.07 -9.86 -9.31
CA ALA A 112 0.55 -9.02 -10.33
C ALA A 112 1.99 -8.61 -10.02
N ILE A 113 2.47 -8.80 -8.77
CA ILE A 113 3.86 -8.47 -8.38
C ILE A 113 4.83 -9.36 -9.16
N PRO A 114 5.80 -8.81 -9.92
CA PRO A 114 6.77 -9.60 -10.66
C PRO A 114 7.63 -10.47 -9.73
N LEU A 115 7.85 -11.72 -10.12
CA LEU A 115 8.76 -12.61 -9.42
C LEU A 115 10.20 -12.37 -9.90
N PRO A 116 11.19 -12.35 -9.00
CA PRO A 116 12.59 -12.12 -9.37
C PRO A 116 13.16 -13.20 -10.30
N ASP A 117 12.64 -14.44 -10.22
CA ASP A 117 13.09 -15.57 -11.04
C ASP A 117 12.31 -15.63 -12.36
N PRO A 118 12.99 -15.49 -13.52
CA PRO A 118 12.35 -15.52 -14.83
C PRO A 118 11.65 -16.83 -15.17
N ILE A 119 12.09 -17.96 -14.57
CA ILE A 119 11.49 -19.29 -14.81
C ILE A 119 10.13 -19.38 -14.14
N TYR A 120 10.04 -18.92 -12.90
CA TYR A 120 8.77 -18.87 -12.16
C TYR A 120 7.84 -17.79 -12.72
N GLU A 121 8.37 -16.63 -13.13
CA GLU A 121 7.58 -15.58 -13.74
C GLU A 121 6.86 -16.04 -15.02
N LYS A 122 7.50 -16.85 -15.87
CA LYS A 122 6.87 -17.43 -17.08
C LYS A 122 5.71 -18.38 -16.79
N LYS A 123 5.71 -19.02 -15.63
CA LYS A 123 4.66 -19.98 -15.21
C LYS A 123 3.56 -19.33 -14.35
N ARG A 124 3.75 -18.07 -13.97
CA ARG A 124 2.83 -17.36 -13.10
C ARG A 124 1.49 -17.13 -13.80
N VAL A 125 0.41 -17.51 -13.13
CA VAL A 125 -0.96 -17.21 -13.53
C VAL A 125 -1.40 -15.94 -12.79
N ARG A 126 -1.64 -14.87 -13.53
CA ARG A 126 -2.20 -13.63 -12.97
C ARG A 126 -3.68 -13.83 -12.70
N MET A 127 -4.12 -13.52 -11.49
CA MET A 127 -5.53 -13.53 -11.14
C MET A 127 -6.16 -12.22 -11.62
N VAL A 128 -7.28 -12.31 -12.31
CA VAL A 128 -8.05 -11.13 -12.74
C VAL A 128 -9.27 -11.02 -11.85
N TYR A 129 -9.38 -9.93 -11.12
CA TYR A 129 -10.53 -9.65 -10.28
C TYR A 129 -11.75 -9.21 -11.13
N ASN A 130 -12.87 -9.92 -10.97
CA ASN A 130 -14.15 -9.55 -11.56
C ASN A 130 -15.20 -9.43 -10.45
N PRO A 131 -15.57 -8.20 -10.05
CA PRO A 131 -16.48 -8.01 -8.91
C PRO A 131 -17.86 -8.62 -9.12
N ILE A 132 -18.34 -8.74 -10.35
CA ILE A 132 -19.65 -9.32 -10.65
C ILE A 132 -19.63 -10.85 -10.50
N ALA A 133 -18.48 -11.48 -10.81
CA ALA A 133 -18.34 -12.94 -10.70
C ALA A 133 -17.97 -13.38 -9.28
N GLU A 134 -17.25 -12.53 -8.54
CA GLU A 134 -16.71 -12.86 -7.21
C GLU A 134 -17.71 -12.57 -6.07
N HIS A 135 -18.62 -11.61 -6.26
CA HIS A 135 -19.49 -11.11 -5.20
C HIS A 135 -20.98 -11.11 -5.62
N ASP A 136 -21.84 -11.49 -4.69
CA ASP A 136 -23.30 -11.30 -4.83
C ASP A 136 -23.82 -10.46 -3.65
N TYR A 137 -23.86 -9.14 -3.87
CA TYR A 137 -24.29 -8.16 -2.86
C TYR A 137 -25.74 -7.67 -3.09
N ARG A 138 -26.57 -8.42 -3.82
CA ARG A 138 -27.96 -8.00 -4.13
C ARG A 138 -28.89 -8.17 -2.94
N VAL A 139 -28.64 -9.17 -2.11
CA VAL A 139 -29.50 -9.53 -0.97
C VAL A 139 -28.72 -9.34 0.34
N ASP A 140 -27.52 -9.91 0.43
CA ASP A 140 -26.65 -9.84 1.59
C ASP A 140 -25.60 -8.74 1.37
N LEU A 141 -25.81 -7.57 2.00
CA LEU A 141 -24.96 -6.41 1.83
C LEU A 141 -23.66 -6.57 2.59
N PRO A 142 -22.52 -6.27 1.94
CA PRO A 142 -21.22 -6.38 2.58
C PRO A 142 -21.00 -5.27 3.61
N SER A 143 -20.22 -5.61 4.65
CA SER A 143 -19.74 -4.68 5.65
C SER A 143 -18.26 -4.95 5.96
N PHE A 144 -17.57 -4.02 6.59
CA PHE A 144 -16.18 -4.18 6.97
C PHE A 144 -16.11 -4.96 8.28
N ARG A 145 -15.56 -6.19 8.25
CA ARG A 145 -15.62 -7.16 9.35
C ARG A 145 -14.25 -7.66 9.72
N GLU A 146 -14.03 -7.91 11.01
CA GLU A 146 -12.84 -8.56 11.50
C GLU A 146 -12.97 -10.08 11.33
N ILE A 147 -12.18 -10.65 10.43
CA ILE A 147 -12.17 -12.10 10.14
C ILE A 147 -11.17 -12.84 11.04
N ARG A 148 -10.00 -12.22 11.25
CA ARG A 148 -8.95 -12.67 12.17
C ARG A 148 -8.48 -11.49 13.02
N PRO A 149 -7.78 -11.71 14.13
CA PRO A 149 -7.31 -10.62 14.98
C PRO A 149 -6.54 -9.54 14.17
N ASN A 150 -7.06 -8.31 14.18
CA ASN A 150 -6.55 -7.16 13.41
C ASN A 150 -6.52 -7.33 11.87
N HIS A 151 -7.25 -8.30 11.32
CA HIS A 151 -7.42 -8.50 9.89
C HIS A 151 -8.89 -8.30 9.50
N PHE A 152 -9.16 -7.23 8.79
CA PHE A 152 -10.49 -6.78 8.43
C PHE A 152 -10.71 -6.90 6.93
N VAL A 153 -11.90 -7.39 6.53
CA VAL A 153 -12.27 -7.58 5.12
C VAL A 153 -13.68 -7.05 4.89
N TYR A 154 -13.89 -6.40 3.77
CA TYR A 154 -15.20 -5.98 3.31
C TYR A 154 -15.89 -7.17 2.62
N CYS A 155 -16.86 -7.78 3.32
CA CYS A 155 -17.50 -9.01 2.89
C CYS A 155 -18.94 -9.14 3.43
N ASN A 156 -19.74 -10.03 2.83
CA ASN A 156 -21.05 -10.44 3.31
C ASN A 156 -20.97 -11.69 4.21
N ASP A 157 -22.11 -12.20 4.71
CA ASP A 157 -22.14 -13.34 5.63
C ASP A 157 -21.58 -14.64 5.00
N ALA A 158 -21.91 -14.89 3.73
CA ALA A 158 -21.44 -16.07 3.01
C ALA A 158 -19.92 -16.04 2.76
N GLU A 159 -19.37 -14.86 2.43
CA GLU A 159 -17.95 -14.66 2.23
C GLU A 159 -17.19 -14.73 3.54
N GLU A 160 -17.73 -14.17 4.64
CA GLU A 160 -17.15 -14.28 5.97
C GLU A 160 -16.97 -15.74 6.38
N ALA A 161 -18.02 -16.58 6.22
CA ALA A 161 -17.94 -18.01 6.52
C ALA A 161 -16.82 -18.68 5.71
N LYS A 162 -16.75 -18.40 4.40
CA LYS A 162 -15.72 -18.93 3.50
C LYS A 162 -14.30 -18.50 3.92
N TYR A 163 -14.10 -17.24 4.33
CA TYR A 163 -12.78 -16.76 4.75
C TYR A 163 -12.36 -17.39 6.07
N LYS A 164 -13.28 -17.59 7.02
CA LYS A 164 -12.98 -18.27 8.30
C LYS A 164 -12.63 -19.75 8.16
N GLU A 165 -13.15 -20.42 7.12
CA GLU A 165 -12.81 -21.82 6.82
C GLU A 165 -11.44 -21.99 6.15
N GLN A 166 -10.94 -20.97 5.46
CA GLN A 166 -9.68 -21.04 4.73
C GLN A 166 -8.44 -20.88 5.61
N PHE A 167 -8.60 -20.43 6.86
CA PHE A 167 -7.52 -20.08 7.81
C PHE A 167 -7.85 -20.48 9.24
#